data_bcc52af83e11313f5d54456a9e7e6ea0
#
_entry.id   bcc52af83e11313f5d54456a9e7e6ea0
#
_cell.length_a   1.000
_cell.length_b   1.000
_cell.length_c   1.000
_cell.angle_alpha   90.00
_cell.angle_beta   90.00
_cell.angle_gamma   90.00
#
_symmetry.space_group_name_H-M   'P 1'
#
loop_
_entity.id
_entity.type
_entity.pdbx_description
1 polymer ?
#
loop_
_entity_poly.entity_id
_entity_poly.type
_entity_poly.pdbx_seq_one_letter_code
_entity_poly.pdbx_strand_id
1 'polypeptide(L)'
;LINPTYPAMFTAAFGDPAINAARIAYALASYQRTLNPDQTPWDQFMAGNANAMTAYEQQGWNLFANQGNCSNCHWTPLFSDDLPHNLGLRPIAEDIGAVVSTNDPFDVGGFKTPSLRNAGLKRRLFHNGQSVALDDPAQLTDPASTLNIYLQGGGVDLSNLDPFMLPLINFGVTANDLVVIQDFVITALTDPRAANRQPPFDHPDLRSMAVAPPRVFGVGLAGTNEPYLVDSAPTYLGNLDYRLGLVGGDGAGLAVLTYGFQSYEPGLNFGGFPWHVNVHEWM
;
A
#
# COMPACT_ATOMS: atom_id res chain seq x y z
N LEU A 1 27.14 -0.06 3.01
CA LEU A 1 27.75 -0.29 1.69
C LEU A 1 26.98 0.51 0.65
N ILE A 2 27.58 1.57 0.10
CA ILE A 2 26.98 2.35 -0.98
C ILE A 2 27.04 1.51 -2.26
N ASN A 3 25.90 1.33 -2.92
CA ASN A 3 25.86 0.67 -4.22
C ASN A 3 26.74 1.46 -5.21
N PRO A 4 27.72 0.84 -5.89
CA PRO A 4 28.72 1.53 -6.70
C PRO A 4 28.14 2.33 -7.88
N THR A 5 26.87 2.14 -8.23
CA THR A 5 26.21 2.91 -9.30
C THR A 5 25.54 4.19 -8.84
N TYR A 6 25.21 4.33 -7.55
CA TYR A 6 24.62 5.59 -7.09
C TYR A 6 25.52 6.81 -7.34
N PRO A 7 26.84 6.79 -7.08
CA PRO A 7 27.70 7.92 -7.42
C PRO A 7 27.61 8.33 -8.89
N ALA A 8 27.57 7.37 -9.82
CA ALA A 8 27.43 7.67 -11.25
C ALA A 8 26.05 8.28 -11.59
N MET A 9 24.98 7.77 -11.00
CA MET A 9 23.63 8.32 -11.17
C MET A 9 23.53 9.72 -10.58
N PHE A 10 24.13 9.96 -9.41
CA PHE A 10 24.15 11.29 -8.79
C PHE A 10 25.00 12.27 -9.62
N THR A 11 26.12 11.83 -10.18
CA THR A 11 26.89 12.65 -11.12
C THR A 11 26.06 13.05 -12.33
N ALA A 12 25.31 12.11 -12.92
CA ALA A 12 24.45 12.40 -14.06
C ALA A 12 23.31 13.38 -13.72
N ALA A 13 22.73 13.27 -12.53
CA ALA A 13 21.60 14.07 -12.10
C ALA A 13 21.98 15.44 -11.52
N PHE A 14 23.12 15.54 -10.81
CA PHE A 14 23.50 16.71 -10.02
C PHE A 14 24.87 17.30 -10.37
N GLY A 15 25.59 16.71 -11.32
CA GLY A 15 26.88 17.18 -11.81
C GLY A 15 28.10 16.67 -11.03
N ASP A 16 27.91 16.07 -9.84
CA ASP A 16 28.98 15.47 -9.04
C ASP A 16 28.48 14.24 -8.26
N PRO A 17 29.35 13.34 -7.78
CA PRO A 17 28.96 12.07 -7.16
C PRO A 17 28.49 12.19 -5.70
N ALA A 18 28.41 13.39 -5.11
CA ALA A 18 28.07 13.56 -3.72
C ALA A 18 26.63 13.12 -3.43
N ILE A 19 26.46 12.23 -2.47
CA ILE A 19 25.16 11.73 -2.00
C ILE A 19 24.90 12.36 -0.63
N ASN A 20 23.84 13.16 -0.55
CA ASN A 20 23.41 13.80 0.69
C ASN A 20 21.87 13.79 0.80
N ALA A 21 21.34 14.08 1.99
CA ALA A 21 19.92 14.03 2.27
C ALA A 21 19.08 14.93 1.36
N ALA A 22 19.57 16.13 1.03
CA ALA A 22 18.84 17.06 0.16
C ALA A 22 18.71 16.50 -1.27
N ARG A 23 19.78 15.95 -1.84
CA ARG A 23 19.74 15.36 -3.18
C ARG A 23 18.89 14.09 -3.23
N ILE A 24 18.92 13.26 -2.17
CA ILE A 24 18.02 12.12 -2.05
C ILE A 24 16.56 12.60 -2.02
N ALA A 25 16.25 13.62 -1.22
CA ALA A 25 14.92 14.19 -1.15
C ALA A 25 14.48 14.77 -2.51
N TYR A 26 15.34 15.45 -3.24
CA TYR A 26 15.05 15.96 -4.59
C TYR A 26 14.76 14.84 -5.59
N ALA A 27 15.55 13.77 -5.56
CA ALA A 27 15.32 12.60 -6.43
C ALA A 27 13.98 11.94 -6.14
N LEU A 28 13.67 11.70 -4.85
CA LEU A 28 12.39 11.14 -4.43
C LEU A 28 11.21 12.05 -4.80
N ALA A 29 11.32 13.36 -4.54
CA ALA A 29 10.28 14.32 -4.88
C ALA A 29 10.06 14.40 -6.40
N SER A 30 11.13 14.32 -7.20
CA SER A 30 11.03 14.30 -8.67
C SER A 30 10.32 13.05 -9.15
N TYR A 31 10.62 11.89 -8.60
CA TYR A 31 9.94 10.64 -8.92
C TYR A 31 8.45 10.70 -8.51
N GLN A 32 8.15 11.13 -7.29
CA GLN A 32 6.76 11.23 -6.82
C GLN A 32 5.89 12.13 -7.70
N ARG A 33 6.47 13.21 -8.28
CA ARG A 33 5.73 14.09 -9.22
C ARG A 33 5.36 13.39 -10.53
N THR A 34 6.01 12.30 -10.90
CA THR A 34 5.63 11.52 -12.09
C THR A 34 4.45 10.59 -11.80
N LEU A 35 4.19 10.27 -10.53
CA LEU A 35 3.13 9.37 -10.10
C LEU A 35 1.78 10.11 -10.01
N ASN A 36 1.37 10.75 -11.11
CA ASN A 36 0.11 11.47 -11.18
C ASN A 36 -0.96 10.61 -11.89
N PRO A 37 -2.00 10.13 -11.17
CA PRO A 37 -3.08 9.34 -11.74
C PRO A 37 -4.13 10.26 -12.42
N ASP A 38 -3.80 10.78 -13.57
CA ASP A 38 -4.58 11.78 -14.32
C ASP A 38 -5.29 11.22 -15.58
N GLN A 39 -5.33 9.88 -15.73
CA GLN A 39 -5.99 9.21 -16.86
C GLN A 39 -7.11 8.25 -16.42
N THR A 40 -7.77 8.61 -15.33
CA THR A 40 -8.90 7.82 -14.84
C THR A 40 -10.11 7.92 -15.79
N PRO A 41 -11.06 6.97 -15.76
CA PRO A 41 -12.32 7.11 -16.48
C PRO A 41 -13.06 8.42 -16.16
N TRP A 42 -13.01 8.90 -14.91
CA TRP A 42 -13.60 10.17 -14.51
C TRP A 42 -12.91 11.36 -15.20
N ASP A 43 -11.57 11.38 -15.31
CA ASP A 43 -10.85 12.45 -16.01
C ASP A 43 -11.27 12.53 -17.49
N GLN A 44 -11.37 11.38 -18.14
CA GLN A 44 -11.78 11.29 -19.54
C GLN A 44 -13.24 11.74 -19.74
N PHE A 45 -14.12 11.36 -18.80
CA PHE A 45 -15.52 11.80 -18.81
C PHE A 45 -15.62 13.32 -18.67
N MET A 46 -14.89 13.92 -17.73
CA MET A 46 -14.84 15.36 -17.52
C MET A 46 -14.20 16.09 -18.71
N ALA A 47 -13.31 15.45 -19.45
CA ALA A 47 -12.74 15.96 -20.69
C ALA A 47 -13.69 15.85 -21.91
N GLY A 48 -14.92 15.34 -21.72
CA GLY A 48 -15.96 15.26 -22.73
C GLY A 48 -16.16 13.89 -23.40
N ASN A 49 -15.46 12.86 -22.98
CA ASN A 49 -15.72 11.49 -23.42
C ASN A 49 -16.89 10.87 -22.63
N ALA A 50 -18.11 11.06 -23.12
CA ALA A 50 -19.32 10.57 -22.45
C ALA A 50 -19.36 9.05 -22.24
N ASN A 51 -18.56 8.29 -22.98
CA ASN A 51 -18.50 6.82 -22.87
C ASN A 51 -17.40 6.33 -21.91
N ALA A 52 -16.63 7.22 -21.30
CA ALA A 52 -15.55 6.83 -20.38
C ALA A 52 -16.05 6.29 -19.04
N MET A 53 -17.26 6.67 -18.65
CA MET A 53 -17.93 6.16 -17.46
C MET A 53 -19.24 5.50 -17.85
N THR A 54 -19.54 4.36 -17.24
CA THR A 54 -20.83 3.69 -17.32
C THR A 54 -21.94 4.55 -16.67
N ALA A 55 -23.21 4.27 -16.99
CA ALA A 55 -24.34 4.94 -16.32
C ALA A 55 -24.33 4.71 -14.79
N TYR A 56 -23.85 3.56 -14.32
CA TYR A 56 -23.73 3.22 -12.92
C TYR A 56 -22.65 4.06 -12.21
N GLU A 57 -21.49 4.21 -12.81
CA GLU A 57 -20.42 5.09 -12.33
C GLU A 57 -20.83 6.57 -12.33
N GLN A 58 -21.57 7.01 -13.35
CA GLN A 58 -22.13 8.37 -13.40
C GLN A 58 -23.15 8.62 -12.28
N GLN A 59 -23.97 7.61 -11.95
CA GLN A 59 -24.85 7.66 -10.78
C GLN A 59 -24.04 7.77 -9.50
N GLY A 60 -22.95 6.96 -9.36
CA GLY A 60 -22.03 7.01 -8.22
C GLY A 60 -21.39 8.38 -8.03
N TRP A 61 -20.93 8.98 -9.13
CA TRP A 61 -20.43 10.37 -9.13
C TRP A 61 -21.48 11.37 -8.66
N ASN A 62 -22.71 11.25 -9.15
CA ASN A 62 -23.79 12.15 -8.75
C ASN A 62 -24.13 12.02 -7.25
N LEU A 63 -24.19 10.80 -6.74
CA LEU A 63 -24.40 10.55 -5.31
C LEU A 63 -23.23 11.09 -4.47
N PHE A 64 -21.99 10.82 -4.88
CA PHE A 64 -20.77 11.29 -4.24
C PHE A 64 -20.73 12.82 -4.14
N ALA A 65 -21.04 13.50 -5.22
CA ALA A 65 -20.95 14.95 -5.31
C ALA A 65 -22.10 15.69 -4.60
N ASN A 66 -23.24 15.04 -4.40
CA ASN A 66 -24.45 15.68 -3.87
C ASN A 66 -24.90 15.06 -2.55
N GLN A 67 -25.73 14.01 -2.57
CA GLN A 67 -26.35 13.45 -1.38
C GLN A 67 -25.35 12.81 -0.40
N GLY A 68 -24.27 12.21 -0.93
CA GLY A 68 -23.22 11.59 -0.12
C GLY A 68 -22.31 12.56 0.61
N ASN A 69 -22.36 13.86 0.27
CA ASN A 69 -21.51 14.93 0.85
C ASN A 69 -20.00 14.63 0.80
N CYS A 70 -19.57 13.62 0.05
CA CYS A 70 -18.16 13.18 0.01
C CYS A 70 -17.25 14.28 -0.54
N SER A 71 -17.79 15.11 -1.47
CA SER A 71 -17.07 16.24 -2.07
C SER A 71 -16.79 17.39 -1.08
N ASN A 72 -17.31 17.37 0.14
CA ASN A 72 -16.98 18.39 1.16
C ASN A 72 -15.54 18.28 1.64
N CYS A 73 -14.95 17.08 1.63
CA CYS A 73 -13.55 16.83 1.98
C CYS A 73 -12.76 16.33 0.78
N HIS A 74 -13.39 15.54 -0.10
CA HIS A 74 -12.76 14.97 -1.28
C HIS A 74 -12.99 15.82 -2.54
N TRP A 75 -12.37 17.01 -2.56
CA TRP A 75 -12.52 17.98 -3.66
C TRP A 75 -11.85 17.51 -4.95
N THR A 76 -12.52 17.78 -6.06
CA THR A 76 -11.94 17.59 -7.40
C THR A 76 -10.89 18.65 -7.70
N PRO A 77 -9.90 18.39 -8.55
CA PRO A 77 -9.67 17.13 -9.28
C PRO A 77 -8.89 16.07 -8.47
N LEU A 78 -8.34 16.41 -7.30
CA LEU A 78 -7.51 15.51 -6.50
C LEU A 78 -8.33 14.53 -5.66
N PHE A 79 -9.63 14.78 -5.49
CA PHE A 79 -10.48 14.06 -4.54
C PHE A 79 -9.90 14.10 -3.12
N SER A 80 -9.40 15.28 -2.75
CA SER A 80 -8.83 15.64 -1.45
C SER A 80 -8.79 17.16 -1.35
N ASP A 81 -9.06 17.69 -0.18
CA ASP A 81 -8.83 19.10 0.17
C ASP A 81 -7.48 19.32 0.85
N ASP A 82 -6.75 18.24 1.11
CA ASP A 82 -5.46 18.19 1.82
C ASP A 82 -5.53 18.69 3.28
N LEU A 83 -6.73 18.88 3.83
CA LEU A 83 -6.94 19.31 5.21
C LEU A 83 -7.13 18.13 6.17
N PRO A 84 -6.85 18.33 7.48
CA PRO A 84 -7.12 17.32 8.48
C PRO A 84 -8.60 17.31 8.89
N HIS A 85 -9.20 16.13 8.95
CA HIS A 85 -10.56 15.89 9.43
C HIS A 85 -10.60 14.75 10.43
N ASN A 86 -11.38 14.91 11.48
CA ASN A 86 -11.58 13.86 12.48
C ASN A 86 -12.83 13.05 12.15
N LEU A 87 -12.65 11.77 11.86
CA LEU A 87 -13.72 10.81 11.60
C LEU A 87 -14.11 9.99 12.84
N GLY A 88 -13.52 10.27 13.99
CA GLY A 88 -13.79 9.57 15.25
C GLY A 88 -13.33 8.11 15.26
N LEU A 89 -12.34 7.73 14.47
CA LEU A 89 -11.92 6.33 14.31
C LEU A 89 -11.32 5.72 15.57
N ARG A 90 -10.70 6.56 16.41
CA ARG A 90 -10.10 6.17 17.69
C ARG A 90 -10.35 7.21 18.75
N PRO A 91 -10.30 6.83 20.03
CA PRO A 91 -10.32 7.81 21.12
C PRO A 91 -9.18 8.82 20.97
N ILE A 92 -9.48 10.11 21.12
CA ILE A 92 -8.50 11.21 21.01
C ILE A 92 -7.29 10.99 21.94
N ALA A 93 -7.52 10.37 23.11
CA ALA A 93 -6.45 10.06 24.07
C ALA A 93 -5.43 9.04 23.53
N GLU A 94 -5.83 8.22 22.54
CA GLU A 94 -4.97 7.22 21.92
C GLU A 94 -4.37 7.70 20.60
N ASP A 95 -5.03 8.64 19.93
CA ASP A 95 -4.63 9.10 18.60
C ASP A 95 -4.98 10.57 18.41
N ILE A 96 -4.05 11.43 18.80
CA ILE A 96 -4.24 12.86 18.88
C ILE A 96 -4.29 13.57 17.51
N GLY A 97 -3.84 12.91 16.44
CA GLY A 97 -3.92 13.43 15.07
C GLY A 97 -2.97 14.59 14.74
N ALA A 98 -3.38 15.39 13.76
CA ALA A 98 -2.56 16.43 13.14
C ALA A 98 -2.21 17.61 14.07
N VAL A 99 -2.92 17.80 15.16
CA VAL A 99 -2.64 18.88 16.14
C VAL A 99 -1.18 18.87 16.62
N VAL A 100 -0.53 17.72 16.65
CA VAL A 100 0.91 17.59 17.00
C VAL A 100 1.81 18.44 16.09
N SER A 101 1.42 18.56 14.84
CA SER A 101 2.18 19.28 13.81
C SER A 101 1.65 20.68 13.55
N THR A 102 0.33 20.87 13.59
CA THR A 102 -0.33 22.13 13.24
C THR A 102 -0.45 23.06 14.44
N ASN A 103 -0.48 22.54 15.66
CA ASN A 103 -0.82 23.25 16.90
C ASN A 103 -2.23 23.92 16.85
N ASP A 104 -3.08 23.54 15.93
CA ASP A 104 -4.46 24.01 15.85
C ASP A 104 -5.36 23.05 16.66
N PRO A 105 -6.08 23.53 17.68
CA PRO A 105 -6.97 22.69 18.47
C PRO A 105 -8.13 22.06 17.67
N PHE A 106 -8.47 22.61 16.52
CA PHE A 106 -9.47 22.01 15.61
C PHE A 106 -8.96 20.74 14.93
N ASP A 107 -7.64 20.54 14.89
CA ASP A 107 -7.01 19.36 14.26
C ASP A 107 -6.83 18.18 15.24
N VAL A 108 -7.37 18.30 16.47
CA VAL A 108 -7.32 17.19 17.43
C VAL A 108 -8.11 15.99 16.92
N GLY A 109 -7.44 14.85 16.79
CA GLY A 109 -7.97 13.62 16.19
C GLY A 109 -8.13 13.68 14.67
N GLY A 110 -7.73 14.80 14.04
CA GLY A 110 -7.81 15.01 12.60
C GLY A 110 -6.65 14.37 11.85
N PHE A 111 -6.95 13.82 10.68
CA PHE A 111 -5.97 13.26 9.73
C PHE A 111 -6.24 13.82 8.35
N LYS A 112 -5.14 14.08 7.62
CA LYS A 112 -5.22 14.61 6.26
C LYS A 112 -6.12 13.74 5.37
N THR A 113 -7.06 14.38 4.68
CA THR A 113 -7.88 13.74 3.66
C THR A 113 -7.00 13.11 2.57
N PRO A 114 -7.01 11.78 2.40
CA PRO A 114 -6.27 11.16 1.31
C PRO A 114 -6.96 11.40 -0.03
N SER A 115 -6.20 11.48 -1.11
CA SER A 115 -6.78 11.39 -2.43
C SER A 115 -7.50 10.05 -2.62
N LEU A 116 -8.69 10.07 -3.21
CA LEU A 116 -9.41 8.84 -3.57
C LEU A 116 -8.96 8.25 -4.91
N ARG A 117 -8.08 8.95 -5.64
CA ARG A 117 -7.50 8.39 -6.87
C ARG A 117 -6.71 7.13 -6.54
N ASN A 118 -7.00 6.05 -7.26
CA ASN A 118 -6.44 4.72 -7.02
C ASN A 118 -6.79 4.10 -5.63
N ALA A 119 -7.79 4.63 -4.93
CA ALA A 119 -8.21 4.06 -3.65
C ALA A 119 -8.70 2.60 -3.79
N GLY A 120 -9.28 2.24 -4.93
CA GLY A 120 -9.67 0.86 -5.24
C GLY A 120 -8.52 -0.14 -5.29
N LEU A 121 -7.26 0.32 -5.41
CA LEU A 121 -6.08 -0.55 -5.38
C LEU A 121 -5.53 -0.78 -3.96
N LYS A 122 -6.10 -0.12 -2.95
CA LYS A 122 -5.62 -0.22 -1.57
C LYS A 122 -6.26 -1.39 -0.84
N ARG A 123 -5.45 -2.15 -0.11
CA ARG A 123 -5.91 -3.30 0.67
C ARG A 123 -6.38 -2.94 2.08
N ARG A 124 -5.93 -1.80 2.59
CA ARG A 124 -6.31 -1.25 3.89
C ARG A 124 -6.58 0.23 3.76
N LEU A 125 -7.58 0.71 4.48
CA LEU A 125 -8.06 2.08 4.43
C LEU A 125 -8.03 2.71 5.82
N PHE A 126 -8.17 4.02 5.85
CA PHE A 126 -7.91 4.90 6.98
C PHE A 126 -6.42 4.96 7.37
N HIS A 127 -6.04 5.96 8.16
CA HIS A 127 -4.66 6.17 8.61
C HIS A 127 -4.11 5.02 9.46
N ASN A 128 -4.98 4.34 10.20
CA ASN A 128 -4.64 3.20 11.08
C ASN A 128 -4.83 1.82 10.41
N GLY A 129 -5.30 1.78 9.15
CA GLY A 129 -5.50 0.55 8.39
C GLY A 129 -6.62 -0.37 8.91
N GLN A 130 -7.53 0.13 9.76
CA GLN A 130 -8.59 -0.70 10.35
C GLN A 130 -9.59 -1.23 9.34
N SER A 131 -9.94 -0.43 8.32
CA SER A 131 -10.88 -0.86 7.29
C SER A 131 -10.21 -1.72 6.23
N VAL A 132 -10.94 -2.71 5.73
CA VAL A 132 -10.55 -3.57 4.61
C VAL A 132 -10.61 -2.80 3.27
N ALA A 133 -10.18 -3.45 2.18
CA ALA A 133 -10.28 -2.88 0.83
C ALA A 133 -11.73 -2.51 0.47
N LEU A 134 -11.91 -1.53 -0.42
CA LEU A 134 -13.25 -1.10 -0.82
C LEU A 134 -14.06 -2.21 -1.49
N ASP A 135 -13.43 -3.11 -2.22
CA ASP A 135 -14.07 -4.24 -2.91
C ASP A 135 -14.37 -5.44 -2.00
N ASP A 136 -13.99 -5.38 -0.72
CA ASP A 136 -14.25 -6.45 0.25
C ASP A 136 -15.73 -6.43 0.71
N PRO A 137 -16.44 -7.57 0.67
CA PRO A 137 -17.83 -7.66 1.16
C PRO A 137 -18.03 -7.20 2.62
N ALA A 138 -16.99 -7.26 3.45
CA ALA A 138 -17.01 -6.78 4.83
C ALA A 138 -17.26 -5.26 4.93
N GLN A 139 -17.10 -4.50 3.85
CA GLN A 139 -17.45 -3.07 3.82
C GLN A 139 -18.91 -2.79 4.21
N LEU A 140 -19.81 -3.73 3.96
CA LEU A 140 -21.24 -3.60 4.29
C LEU A 140 -21.62 -4.19 5.65
N THR A 141 -20.76 -5.01 6.25
CA THR A 141 -21.09 -5.78 7.46
C THR A 141 -20.24 -5.46 8.67
N ASP A 142 -19.01 -4.98 8.46
CA ASP A 142 -18.11 -4.58 9.55
C ASP A 142 -18.37 -3.12 9.95
N PRO A 143 -18.77 -2.86 11.22
CA PRO A 143 -18.97 -1.49 11.70
C PRO A 143 -17.73 -0.59 11.61
N ALA A 144 -16.53 -1.16 11.61
CA ALA A 144 -15.27 -0.44 11.49
C ALA A 144 -14.86 -0.17 10.01
N SER A 145 -15.67 -0.61 9.06
CA SER A 145 -15.43 -0.40 7.64
C SER A 145 -15.68 1.05 7.21
N THR A 146 -15.05 1.45 6.11
CA THR A 146 -15.19 2.80 5.56
C THR A 146 -16.65 3.16 5.30
N LEU A 147 -17.40 2.30 4.61
CA LEU A 147 -18.78 2.60 4.22
C LEU A 147 -19.70 2.72 5.44
N ASN A 148 -19.54 1.83 6.43
CA ASN A 148 -20.38 1.91 7.65
C ASN A 148 -20.05 3.14 8.50
N ILE A 149 -18.77 3.52 8.63
CA ILE A 149 -18.38 4.72 9.36
C ILE A 149 -19.02 5.97 8.74
N TYR A 150 -19.00 6.12 7.41
CA TYR A 150 -19.69 7.23 6.75
C TYR A 150 -21.21 7.13 6.87
N LEU A 151 -21.78 5.93 6.76
CA LEU A 151 -23.23 5.74 6.91
C LEU A 151 -23.70 6.17 8.29
N GLN A 152 -22.96 5.84 9.34
CA GLN A 152 -23.28 6.15 10.74
C GLN A 152 -22.89 7.58 11.14
N GLY A 153 -22.05 8.28 10.36
CA GLY A 153 -21.58 9.62 10.64
C GLY A 153 -20.45 9.67 11.67
N GLY A 154 -19.57 8.68 11.68
CA GLY A 154 -18.38 8.64 12.51
C GLY A 154 -18.06 7.28 13.09
N GLY A 155 -16.89 7.17 13.69
CA GLY A 155 -16.38 5.98 14.36
C GLY A 155 -16.76 5.91 15.85
N VAL A 156 -15.79 5.50 16.68
CA VAL A 156 -16.03 5.17 18.11
C VAL A 156 -15.96 6.38 19.05
N ASP A 157 -15.30 7.48 18.66
CA ASP A 157 -15.19 8.71 19.47
C ASP A 157 -15.73 9.92 18.72
N LEU A 158 -16.87 10.42 19.16
CA LEU A 158 -17.57 11.54 18.53
C LEU A 158 -17.26 12.89 19.22
N SER A 159 -16.33 12.94 20.17
CA SER A 159 -16.11 14.12 21.02
C SER A 159 -15.55 15.33 20.29
N ASN A 160 -14.79 15.13 19.21
CA ASN A 160 -14.26 16.20 18.35
C ASN A 160 -14.45 15.85 16.87
N LEU A 161 -15.61 15.32 16.55
CA LEU A 161 -15.93 14.91 15.19
C LEU A 161 -15.99 16.11 14.26
N ASP A 162 -15.49 15.94 13.04
CA ASP A 162 -15.61 16.98 12.01
C ASP A 162 -17.09 17.32 11.76
N PRO A 163 -17.45 18.63 11.66
CA PRO A 163 -18.84 19.05 11.43
C PRO A 163 -19.50 18.49 10.16
N PHE A 164 -18.70 18.10 9.16
CA PHE A 164 -19.21 17.47 7.92
C PHE A 164 -19.47 15.96 8.09
N MET A 165 -18.99 15.35 9.16
CA MET A 165 -19.25 13.95 9.48
C MET A 165 -20.65 13.75 10.06
N LEU A 166 -21.64 13.87 9.21
CA LEU A 166 -23.03 13.65 9.54
C LEU A 166 -23.48 12.26 9.05
N PRO A 167 -24.35 11.56 9.79
CA PRO A 167 -24.88 10.28 9.32
C PRO A 167 -25.54 10.41 7.95
N LEU A 168 -25.01 9.72 6.95
CA LEU A 168 -25.51 9.82 5.58
C LEU A 168 -26.96 9.34 5.45
N ILE A 169 -27.37 8.43 6.34
CA ILE A 169 -28.77 7.98 6.43
C ILE A 169 -29.76 9.14 6.66
N ASN A 170 -29.33 10.22 7.34
CA ASN A 170 -30.16 11.40 7.55
C ASN A 170 -30.42 12.21 6.27
N PHE A 171 -29.60 12.00 5.24
CA PHE A 171 -29.76 12.60 3.91
C PHE A 171 -30.43 11.66 2.91
N GLY A 172 -30.98 10.54 3.38
CA GLY A 172 -31.64 9.54 2.56
C GLY A 172 -30.71 8.63 1.78
N VAL A 173 -29.40 8.64 2.10
CA VAL A 173 -28.43 7.71 1.50
C VAL A 173 -28.65 6.33 2.09
N THR A 174 -28.85 5.36 1.24
CA THR A 174 -29.05 3.95 1.61
C THR A 174 -27.76 3.16 1.51
N ALA A 175 -27.73 1.94 2.05
CA ALA A 175 -26.61 1.02 1.86
C ALA A 175 -26.37 0.70 0.36
N ASN A 176 -27.44 0.65 -0.45
CA ASN A 176 -27.31 0.46 -1.90
C ASN A 176 -26.65 1.67 -2.59
N ASP A 177 -26.95 2.89 -2.15
CA ASP A 177 -26.33 4.09 -2.69
C ASP A 177 -24.83 4.12 -2.36
N LEU A 178 -24.44 3.62 -1.17
CA LEU A 178 -23.04 3.46 -0.82
C LEU A 178 -22.30 2.47 -1.73
N VAL A 179 -22.96 1.39 -2.15
CA VAL A 179 -22.38 0.44 -3.12
C VAL A 179 -22.16 1.12 -4.48
N VAL A 180 -23.09 2.00 -4.89
CA VAL A 180 -22.95 2.76 -6.13
C VAL A 180 -21.80 3.77 -6.04
N ILE A 181 -21.67 4.48 -4.91
CA ILE A 181 -20.54 5.37 -4.61
C ILE A 181 -19.22 4.59 -4.57
N GLN A 182 -19.21 3.44 -3.93
CA GLN A 182 -18.07 2.55 -3.83
C GLN A 182 -17.56 2.12 -5.22
N ASP A 183 -18.46 1.70 -6.09
CA ASP A 183 -18.13 1.31 -7.46
C ASP A 183 -17.49 2.49 -8.22
N PHE A 184 -18.05 3.68 -8.12
CA PHE A 184 -17.47 4.89 -8.68
C PHE A 184 -16.03 5.11 -8.19
N VAL A 185 -15.78 4.99 -6.89
CA VAL A 185 -14.44 5.20 -6.32
C VAL A 185 -13.46 4.11 -6.77
N ILE A 186 -13.91 2.85 -6.84
CA ILE A 186 -13.07 1.72 -7.24
C ILE A 186 -12.72 1.79 -8.72
N THR A 187 -13.68 2.07 -9.58
CA THR A 187 -13.55 1.92 -11.04
C THR A 187 -13.22 3.24 -11.71
N ALA A 188 -14.05 4.25 -11.51
CA ALA A 188 -13.93 5.52 -12.22
C ALA A 188 -12.77 6.40 -11.72
N LEU A 189 -12.27 6.21 -10.49
CA LEU A 189 -11.11 6.92 -9.94
C LEU A 189 -9.81 6.10 -10.00
N THR A 190 -9.81 4.93 -10.61
CA THR A 190 -8.60 4.12 -10.79
C THR A 190 -7.98 4.39 -12.15
N ASP A 191 -6.71 4.84 -12.14
CA ASP A 191 -5.93 5.03 -13.36
C ASP A 191 -5.52 3.67 -13.93
N PRO A 192 -5.85 3.36 -15.19
CA PRO A 192 -5.51 2.08 -15.80
C PRO A 192 -4.01 1.78 -15.81
N ARG A 193 -3.16 2.82 -15.88
CA ARG A 193 -1.70 2.63 -15.79
C ARG A 193 -1.29 2.11 -14.42
N ALA A 194 -1.89 2.65 -13.35
CA ALA A 194 -1.62 2.18 -11.99
C ALA A 194 -2.14 0.76 -11.76
N ALA A 195 -3.36 0.46 -12.23
CA ALA A 195 -3.95 -0.87 -12.12
C ALA A 195 -3.12 -1.95 -12.86
N ASN A 196 -2.55 -1.58 -14.01
CA ASN A 196 -1.78 -2.49 -14.87
C ASN A 196 -0.26 -2.38 -14.69
N ARG A 197 0.22 -1.62 -13.68
CA ARG A 197 1.65 -1.40 -13.40
C ARG A 197 2.41 -0.91 -14.65
N GLN A 198 1.82 0.01 -15.37
CA GLN A 198 2.44 0.64 -16.54
C GLN A 198 3.15 1.94 -16.14
N PRO A 199 4.16 2.40 -16.89
CA PRO A 199 4.81 3.66 -16.59
C PRO A 199 3.81 4.84 -16.47
N PRO A 200 3.98 5.73 -15.51
CA PRO A 200 5.05 5.81 -14.50
C PRO A 200 4.80 4.99 -13.21
N PHE A 201 3.75 4.17 -13.18
CA PHE A 201 3.35 3.36 -12.01
C PHE A 201 3.93 1.93 -12.06
N ASP A 202 4.80 1.64 -13.01
CA ASP A 202 5.62 0.43 -13.02
C ASP A 202 6.55 0.44 -11.79
N HIS A 203 6.79 -0.74 -11.26
CA HIS A 203 7.82 -0.88 -10.23
C HIS A 203 9.17 -0.87 -10.95
N PRO A 204 10.04 0.13 -10.70
CA PRO A 204 11.40 0.05 -11.20
C PRO A 204 12.06 -1.21 -10.65
N ASP A 205 12.76 -1.94 -11.51
CA ASP A 205 13.53 -3.09 -11.07
C ASP A 205 14.59 -2.62 -10.06
N LEU A 206 14.32 -2.90 -8.78
CA LEU A 206 15.32 -2.66 -7.77
C LEU A 206 16.51 -3.57 -8.06
N ARG A 207 17.72 -3.07 -7.90
CA ARG A 207 18.94 -3.90 -8.05
C ARG A 207 18.97 -5.09 -7.09
N SER A 208 18.32 -4.98 -5.95
CA SER A 208 18.09 -6.10 -5.04
C SER A 208 17.15 -7.16 -5.62
N MET A 209 16.37 -6.80 -6.65
CA MET A 209 15.48 -7.71 -7.41
C MET A 209 16.10 -8.16 -8.73
N ALA A 210 17.24 -7.57 -9.15
CA ALA A 210 18.00 -8.12 -10.27
C ALA A 210 18.34 -9.56 -9.93
N VAL A 211 17.84 -10.47 -10.76
CA VAL A 211 17.88 -11.92 -10.57
C VAL A 211 19.31 -12.32 -10.17
N ALA A 212 19.54 -12.39 -8.87
CA ALA A 212 20.70 -13.14 -8.40
C ALA A 212 20.43 -14.59 -8.80
N PRO A 213 21.42 -15.26 -9.40
CA PRO A 213 21.27 -16.68 -9.65
C PRO A 213 20.90 -17.37 -8.33
N PRO A 214 20.11 -18.46 -8.37
CA PRO A 214 19.74 -19.22 -7.18
C PRO A 214 20.96 -19.40 -6.29
N ARG A 215 20.83 -19.01 -5.03
CA ARG A 215 21.94 -19.18 -4.08
C ARG A 215 21.91 -20.57 -3.50
N VAL A 216 23.05 -21.22 -3.51
CA VAL A 216 23.22 -22.53 -2.88
C VAL A 216 23.59 -22.31 -1.43
N PHE A 217 22.86 -22.94 -0.52
CA PHE A 217 23.12 -22.86 0.92
C PHE A 217 23.44 -24.27 1.47
N GLY A 218 24.50 -24.33 2.26
CA GLY A 218 24.86 -25.53 2.97
C GLY A 218 25.39 -26.66 2.11
N VAL A 219 25.95 -27.65 2.78
CA VAL A 219 26.42 -28.90 2.20
C VAL A 219 25.57 -30.01 2.82
N GLY A 220 24.93 -30.81 1.96
CA GLY A 220 24.18 -31.97 2.41
C GLY A 220 25.08 -33.10 2.88
N LEU A 221 24.50 -34.10 3.52
CA LEU A 221 25.18 -35.37 3.76
C LEU A 221 25.53 -36.06 2.45
N ALA A 222 26.76 -36.53 2.36
CA ALA A 222 27.22 -37.30 1.21
C ALA A 222 26.38 -38.56 1.04
N GLY A 223 25.54 -38.57 0.03
CA GLY A 223 24.88 -39.71 -0.56
C GLY A 223 25.37 -39.92 -1.97
N THR A 224 24.58 -40.58 -2.82
CA THR A 224 24.84 -40.68 -4.25
C THR A 224 24.74 -39.34 -4.98
N ASN A 225 23.94 -38.41 -4.40
CA ASN A 225 23.88 -37.01 -4.83
C ASN A 225 23.92 -36.11 -3.58
N GLU A 226 24.80 -35.12 -3.55
CA GLU A 226 24.84 -34.14 -2.45
C GLU A 226 23.62 -33.21 -2.53
N PRO A 227 22.66 -33.28 -1.57
CA PRO A 227 21.52 -32.38 -1.58
C PRO A 227 21.93 -30.96 -1.13
N TYR A 228 21.39 -29.96 -1.76
CA TYR A 228 21.60 -28.57 -1.41
C TYR A 228 20.29 -27.77 -1.47
N LEU A 229 20.20 -26.75 -0.63
CA LEU A 229 19.08 -25.82 -0.64
C LEU A 229 19.31 -24.70 -1.65
N VAL A 230 18.30 -24.40 -2.43
CA VAL A 230 18.29 -23.27 -3.38
C VAL A 230 17.11 -22.36 -3.09
N ASP A 231 17.33 -21.07 -3.23
CA ASP A 231 16.22 -20.11 -3.37
C ASP A 231 15.86 -19.92 -4.84
N SER A 232 14.59 -19.70 -5.13
CA SER A 232 14.10 -19.50 -6.50
C SER A 232 14.10 -18.03 -6.92
N ALA A 233 14.23 -17.11 -5.97
CA ALA A 233 14.16 -15.68 -6.20
C ALA A 233 14.79 -14.91 -5.02
N PRO A 234 15.15 -13.61 -5.21
CA PRO A 234 15.69 -12.79 -4.13
C PRO A 234 14.76 -12.73 -2.91
N THR A 235 15.34 -12.84 -1.72
CA THR A 235 14.63 -12.67 -0.44
C THR A 235 14.39 -11.20 -0.16
N TYR A 236 13.17 -10.73 -0.35
CA TYR A 236 12.74 -9.40 0.09
C TYR A 236 11.29 -9.45 0.58
N LEU A 237 10.92 -8.50 1.42
CA LEU A 237 9.57 -8.41 1.96
C LEU A 237 8.54 -8.23 0.85
N GLY A 238 7.55 -9.13 0.80
CA GLY A 238 6.49 -9.08 -0.21
C GLY A 238 6.79 -9.82 -1.51
N ASN A 239 7.93 -10.52 -1.62
CA ASN A 239 8.17 -11.40 -2.76
C ASN A 239 7.28 -12.65 -2.68
N LEU A 240 6.21 -12.67 -3.45
CA LEU A 240 5.26 -13.80 -3.50
C LEU A 240 5.82 -15.02 -4.25
N ASP A 241 6.88 -14.84 -5.04
CA ASP A 241 7.51 -15.90 -5.83
C ASP A 241 8.70 -16.54 -5.12
N TYR A 242 9.05 -16.04 -3.91
CA TYR A 242 10.14 -16.61 -3.14
C TYR A 242 9.80 -18.03 -2.68
N ARG A 243 10.65 -18.97 -3.04
CA ARG A 243 10.53 -20.38 -2.65
C ARG A 243 11.90 -20.92 -2.27
N LEU A 244 11.92 -21.77 -1.25
CA LEU A 244 13.06 -22.59 -0.92
C LEU A 244 12.83 -24.00 -1.48
N GLY A 245 13.78 -24.51 -2.22
CA GLY A 245 13.76 -25.85 -2.79
C GLY A 245 14.94 -26.69 -2.29
N LEU A 246 14.75 -27.98 -2.08
CA LEU A 246 15.81 -28.95 -1.92
C LEU A 246 16.09 -29.61 -3.26
N VAL A 247 17.35 -29.56 -3.69
CA VAL A 247 17.78 -30.17 -4.95
C VAL A 247 18.81 -31.25 -4.65
N GLY A 248 18.75 -32.37 -5.39
CA GLY A 248 19.71 -33.46 -5.25
C GLY A 248 19.45 -34.41 -4.06
N GLY A 249 18.29 -34.31 -3.39
CA GLY A 249 17.92 -35.25 -2.31
C GLY A 249 17.59 -36.63 -2.85
N ASP A 250 18.05 -37.66 -2.16
CA ASP A 250 17.61 -39.04 -2.42
C ASP A 250 16.13 -39.18 -2.03
N GLY A 251 15.28 -39.71 -2.92
CA GLY A 251 13.81 -39.66 -2.82
C GLY A 251 13.16 -40.38 -1.61
N ALA A 252 13.97 -40.89 -0.66
CA ALA A 252 13.51 -41.50 0.59
C ALA A 252 14.08 -40.81 1.85
N GLY A 253 14.78 -39.70 1.71
CA GLY A 253 15.39 -38.95 2.83
C GLY A 253 14.39 -38.04 3.56
N LEU A 254 14.56 -37.87 4.87
CA LEU A 254 13.85 -36.89 5.67
C LEU A 254 14.52 -35.53 5.51
N ALA A 255 13.81 -34.55 4.96
CA ALA A 255 14.25 -33.16 4.93
C ALA A 255 13.58 -32.37 6.07
N VAL A 256 14.36 -31.74 6.94
CA VAL A 256 13.87 -30.84 7.97
C VAL A 256 14.26 -29.40 7.61
N LEU A 257 13.27 -28.55 7.35
CA LEU A 257 13.47 -27.13 7.13
C LEU A 257 13.29 -26.38 8.44
N THR A 258 14.36 -25.71 8.90
CA THR A 258 14.31 -24.85 10.09
C THR A 258 14.43 -23.39 9.67
N TYR A 259 13.53 -22.55 10.23
CA TYR A 259 13.59 -21.10 10.07
C TYR A 259 14.24 -20.47 11.30
N GLY A 260 15.11 -19.53 11.08
CA GLY A 260 15.72 -18.78 12.15
C GLY A 260 15.95 -17.31 11.76
N PHE A 261 16.23 -16.41 12.72
CA PHE A 261 16.38 -14.96 12.51
C PHE A 261 17.82 -14.43 12.45
N GLN A 262 18.86 -15.26 12.41
CA GLN A 262 20.28 -14.86 12.25
C GLN A 262 21.08 -15.84 11.40
N SER A 263 21.93 -15.32 10.54
CA SER A 263 22.88 -16.15 9.80
C SER A 263 24.04 -16.52 10.72
N TYR A 264 24.26 -17.81 10.94
CA TYR A 264 25.43 -18.31 11.63
C TYR A 264 26.43 -18.90 10.62
N GLU A 265 27.55 -18.23 10.45
CA GLU A 265 28.72 -18.77 9.81
C GLU A 265 29.81 -19.04 10.89
N PRO A 266 30.28 -20.26 11.08
CA PRO A 266 30.31 -21.40 10.14
C PRO A 266 29.24 -22.48 10.30
N GLY A 267 28.08 -22.19 10.85
CA GLY A 267 27.00 -23.15 11.02
C GLY A 267 26.98 -23.87 12.37
N LEU A 268 25.76 -24.17 12.85
CA LEU A 268 25.56 -24.95 14.07
C LEU A 268 25.56 -26.44 13.75
N ASN A 269 26.34 -27.23 14.53
CA ASN A 269 26.28 -28.67 14.44
C ASN A 269 25.20 -29.22 15.36
N PHE A 270 24.16 -29.80 14.80
CA PHE A 270 23.18 -30.58 15.55
C PHE A 270 23.30 -32.05 15.16
N GLY A 271 23.63 -32.86 16.15
CA GLY A 271 23.74 -34.33 15.96
C GLY A 271 24.78 -34.78 14.93
N GLY A 272 25.86 -33.99 14.74
CA GLY A 272 26.92 -34.31 13.77
C GLY A 272 26.69 -33.74 12.35
N PHE A 273 25.61 -32.98 12.16
CA PHE A 273 25.28 -32.37 10.87
C PHE A 273 25.55 -30.85 10.89
N PRO A 274 26.27 -30.29 9.91
CA PRO A 274 26.40 -28.85 9.79
C PRO A 274 25.09 -28.26 9.28
N TRP A 275 24.50 -27.33 10.02
CA TRP A 275 23.32 -26.60 9.63
C TRP A 275 23.69 -25.16 9.33
N HIS A 276 23.36 -24.69 8.13
CA HIS A 276 23.44 -23.26 7.77
C HIS A 276 22.02 -22.69 7.80
N VAL A 277 21.79 -21.78 8.73
CA VAL A 277 20.50 -21.06 8.82
C VAL A 277 20.78 -19.61 8.44
N ASN A 278 20.23 -19.18 7.32
CA ASN A 278 20.22 -17.76 6.97
C ASN A 278 19.02 -17.09 7.60
N VAL A 279 19.30 -16.10 8.40
CA VAL A 279 18.29 -15.34 9.11
C VAL A 279 18.46 -13.87 8.74
N HIS A 280 17.42 -13.29 8.20
CA HIS A 280 17.35 -11.84 8.07
C HIS A 280 16.73 -11.26 9.34
N GLU A 281 17.49 -10.43 10.07
CA GLU A 281 16.91 -9.53 11.05
C GLU A 281 15.94 -8.57 10.37
N TRP A 282 14.74 -8.50 10.89
CA TRP A 282 13.78 -7.47 10.58
C TRP A 282 14.05 -6.28 11.51
N MET A 283 14.46 -5.15 10.95
CA MET A 283 14.27 -3.85 11.58
C MET A 283 13.08 -3.17 10.93
#